data_3a77235a093fcf76c50f7a2ca339531d
#
_entry.id   3a77235a093fcf76c50f7a2ca339531d
#
_cell.length_a   1.000
_cell.length_b   1.000
_cell.length_c   1.000
_cell.angle_alpha   90.00
_cell.angle_beta   90.00
_cell.angle_gamma   90.00
#
_symmetry.space_group_name_H-M   'P 1'
#
loop_
_entity.id
_entity.type
_entity.pdbx_description
1 polymer ?
#
loop_
_entity_poly.entity_id
_entity_poly.type
_entity_poly.pdbx_seq_one_letter_code
_entity_poly.pdbx_strand_id
1 'polypeptide(L)'
;MDLDSILKLPVASVTARNAHLYLWVPNALLPEGMAVMKAWGFRYVSNVVWAKRRKDGGPDGRGVGFYFRNVTELLLFGVRGSMRTLAPARSQVNMIETRKREHSRKPDEQYEFIERCSPGPYLEMFARYPQPNWVCWGAEAASDVQPRGHQYKGYSGGPIAIPELPAHARLSYEKADELGEQLKLKYEAGSSIRDLAEETQYSIARVRRLLSGVNTNLRPRGGSR
;
A
#
# COMPACT_ATOMS: atom_id res chain seq x y z
N MET A 1 -16.24 -2.72 22.56
CA MET A 1 -16.52 -3.93 21.76
C MET A 1 -15.47 -4.95 22.13
N ASP A 2 -15.88 -6.15 22.47
CA ASP A 2 -14.99 -7.28 22.78
C ASP A 2 -14.49 -7.99 21.50
N LEU A 3 -13.55 -8.90 21.65
CA LEU A 3 -12.95 -9.60 20.52
C LEU A 3 -13.97 -10.42 19.72
N ASP A 4 -14.90 -11.10 20.43
CA ASP A 4 -15.91 -11.93 19.79
C ASP A 4 -16.85 -11.10 18.88
N SER A 5 -17.20 -9.92 19.33
CA SER A 5 -17.99 -8.97 18.54
C SER A 5 -17.21 -8.48 17.31
N ILE A 6 -15.91 -8.22 17.45
CA ILE A 6 -15.04 -7.81 16.33
C ILE A 6 -14.94 -8.93 15.29
N LEU A 7 -14.72 -10.17 15.74
CA LEU A 7 -14.62 -11.33 14.84
C LEU A 7 -15.89 -11.55 14.00
N LYS A 8 -17.06 -11.22 14.58
CA LYS A 8 -18.39 -11.40 13.95
C LYS A 8 -18.79 -10.26 13.01
N LEU A 9 -18.03 -9.18 12.94
CA LEU A 9 -18.35 -8.08 12.01
C LEU A 9 -18.37 -8.58 10.56
N PRO A 10 -19.41 -8.22 9.78
CA PRO A 10 -19.60 -8.74 8.43
C PRO A 10 -18.70 -8.02 7.41
N VAL A 11 -17.41 -7.90 7.70
CA VAL A 11 -16.44 -7.19 6.86
C VAL A 11 -16.39 -7.75 5.44
N ALA A 12 -16.58 -9.06 5.31
CA ALA A 12 -16.62 -9.71 4.01
C ALA A 12 -17.74 -9.22 3.09
N SER A 13 -18.85 -8.70 3.64
CA SER A 13 -19.98 -8.19 2.86
C SER A 13 -19.78 -6.77 2.32
N VAL A 14 -18.89 -6.01 2.94
CA VAL A 14 -18.59 -4.61 2.56
C VAL A 14 -17.24 -4.47 1.83
N THR A 15 -16.53 -5.57 1.64
CA THR A 15 -15.25 -5.57 0.94
C THR A 15 -15.34 -6.22 -0.44
N ALA A 16 -14.61 -5.69 -1.41
CA ALA A 16 -14.52 -6.27 -2.74
C ALA A 16 -13.92 -7.70 -2.72
N ARG A 17 -14.17 -8.48 -3.79
CA ARG A 17 -13.58 -9.82 -3.95
C ARG A 17 -12.05 -9.79 -3.87
N ASN A 18 -11.43 -8.77 -4.45
CA ASN A 18 -10.00 -8.50 -4.35
C ASN A 18 -9.83 -7.23 -3.51
N ALA A 19 -9.20 -7.33 -2.35
CA ALA A 19 -9.05 -6.24 -1.41
C ALA A 19 -7.78 -6.36 -0.58
N HIS A 20 -7.31 -5.23 -0.07
CA HIS A 20 -6.28 -5.17 0.96
C HIS A 20 -6.91 -4.81 2.30
N LEU A 21 -6.36 -5.35 3.36
CA LEU A 21 -6.67 -5.00 4.75
C LEU A 21 -5.42 -4.44 5.42
N TYR A 22 -5.60 -3.33 6.11
CA TYR A 22 -4.60 -2.73 6.98
C TYR A 22 -5.19 -2.70 8.40
N LEU A 23 -4.67 -3.52 9.30
CA LEU A 23 -5.23 -3.71 10.65
C LEU A 23 -4.22 -3.28 11.72
N TRP A 24 -4.53 -2.20 12.43
CA TRP A 24 -3.74 -1.77 13.58
C TRP A 24 -3.90 -2.72 14.75
N VAL A 25 -2.78 -3.22 15.25
CA VAL A 25 -2.76 -4.18 16.35
C VAL A 25 -1.66 -3.81 17.33
N PRO A 26 -1.97 -3.68 18.64
CA PRO A 26 -0.95 -3.60 19.68
C PRO A 26 -0.08 -4.87 19.67
N ASN A 27 1.22 -4.73 19.97
CA ASN A 27 2.16 -5.87 19.94
C ASN A 27 1.69 -7.05 20.80
N ALA A 28 1.06 -6.77 21.96
CA ALA A 28 0.56 -7.79 22.87
C ALA A 28 -0.66 -8.56 22.35
N LEU A 29 -1.38 -8.03 21.36
CA LEU A 29 -2.60 -8.61 20.78
C LEU A 29 -2.37 -9.11 19.35
N LEU A 30 -1.13 -9.44 19.00
CA LEU A 30 -0.81 -9.93 17.65
C LEU A 30 -1.57 -11.22 17.29
N PRO A 31 -1.68 -12.23 18.17
CA PRO A 31 -2.46 -13.44 17.89
C PRO A 31 -3.93 -13.14 17.60
N GLU A 32 -4.55 -12.24 18.38
CA GLU A 32 -5.94 -11.80 18.21
C GLU A 32 -6.11 -11.05 16.88
N GLY A 33 -5.18 -10.17 16.53
CA GLY A 33 -5.17 -9.48 15.24
C GLY A 33 -5.12 -10.44 14.07
N MET A 34 -4.30 -11.49 14.15
CA MET A 34 -4.23 -12.55 13.15
C MET A 34 -5.54 -13.33 13.04
N ALA A 35 -6.20 -13.60 14.18
CA ALA A 35 -7.51 -14.26 14.22
C ALA A 35 -8.59 -13.39 13.55
N VAL A 36 -8.59 -12.08 13.83
CA VAL A 36 -9.52 -11.12 13.21
C VAL A 36 -9.32 -11.08 11.67
N MET A 37 -8.09 -10.98 11.19
CA MET A 37 -7.81 -10.99 9.76
C MET A 37 -8.37 -12.26 9.08
N LYS A 38 -8.16 -13.41 9.70
CA LYS A 38 -8.66 -14.70 9.20
C LYS A 38 -10.20 -14.74 9.20
N ALA A 39 -10.84 -14.29 10.27
CA ALA A 39 -12.31 -14.27 10.39
C ALA A 39 -12.94 -13.34 9.32
N TRP A 40 -12.30 -12.23 8.97
CA TRP A 40 -12.75 -11.30 7.94
C TRP A 40 -12.40 -11.75 6.52
N GLY A 41 -11.76 -12.91 6.36
CA GLY A 41 -11.44 -13.51 5.05
C GLY A 41 -10.19 -12.95 4.38
N PHE A 42 -9.26 -12.42 5.16
CA PHE A 42 -7.98 -11.93 4.67
C PHE A 42 -6.83 -12.84 5.09
N ARG A 43 -5.92 -13.09 4.15
CA ARG A 43 -4.66 -13.79 4.41
C ARG A 43 -3.58 -12.77 4.78
N TYR A 44 -2.95 -12.96 5.93
CA TYR A 44 -1.78 -12.17 6.32
C TYR A 44 -0.63 -12.32 5.30
N VAL A 45 0.01 -11.22 4.95
CA VAL A 45 1.13 -11.19 4.00
C VAL A 45 2.35 -10.51 4.59
N SER A 46 2.16 -9.39 5.28
CA SER A 46 3.25 -8.58 5.83
C SER A 46 2.71 -7.66 6.91
N ASN A 47 3.56 -6.80 7.45
CA ASN A 47 3.15 -5.72 8.32
C ASN A 47 3.94 -4.45 8.04
N VAL A 48 3.44 -3.33 8.51
CA VAL A 48 4.14 -2.06 8.62
C VAL A 48 4.34 -1.74 10.09
N VAL A 49 5.52 -1.33 10.47
CA VAL A 49 5.84 -0.97 11.85
C VAL A 49 5.75 0.54 12.00
N TRP A 50 4.92 1.00 12.93
CA TRP A 50 5.01 2.39 13.37
C TRP A 50 6.03 2.51 14.50
N ALA A 51 7.20 3.10 14.21
CA ALA A 51 8.23 3.42 15.18
C ALA A 51 7.97 4.82 15.76
N LYS A 52 7.57 4.85 17.04
CA LYS A 52 7.20 6.08 17.75
C LYS A 52 8.44 6.82 18.19
N ARG A 53 8.57 8.09 17.77
CA ARG A 53 9.73 8.93 18.02
C ARG A 53 9.42 10.04 19.01
N ARG A 54 10.45 10.48 19.77
CA ARG A 54 10.44 11.70 20.58
C ARG A 54 10.72 12.93 19.70
N LYS A 55 10.65 14.12 20.33
CA LYS A 55 10.96 15.39 19.65
C LYS A 55 12.42 15.43 19.13
N ASP A 56 13.32 14.79 19.83
CA ASP A 56 14.75 14.68 19.49
C ASP A 56 15.07 13.57 18.46
N GLY A 57 14.05 12.89 17.94
CA GLY A 57 14.20 11.77 16.99
C GLY A 57 14.50 10.42 17.63
N GLY A 58 14.82 10.37 18.91
CA GLY A 58 15.05 9.13 19.63
C GLY A 58 13.78 8.29 19.82
N PRO A 59 13.89 7.00 20.19
CA PRO A 59 12.74 6.15 20.47
C PRO A 59 11.86 6.73 21.60
N ASP A 60 10.53 6.67 21.45
CA ASP A 60 9.60 7.12 22.49
C ASP A 60 9.44 6.07 23.60
N GLY A 61 10.44 5.99 24.49
CA GLY A 61 10.47 5.05 25.61
C GLY A 61 9.53 5.38 26.80
N ARG A 62 8.55 6.27 26.61
CA ARG A 62 7.58 6.66 27.65
C ARG A 62 6.37 5.72 27.75
N GLY A 63 6.28 4.71 26.87
CA GLY A 63 5.25 3.69 26.96
C GLY A 63 5.44 2.76 28.16
N VAL A 64 4.35 2.17 28.60
CA VAL A 64 4.36 1.12 29.65
C VAL A 64 4.57 -0.25 29.02
N GLY A 65 5.18 -1.17 29.77
CA GLY A 65 5.36 -2.56 29.37
C GLY A 65 6.09 -3.32 30.48
N PHE A 66 5.69 -4.56 30.73
CA PHE A 66 6.28 -5.38 31.80
C PHE A 66 7.70 -5.85 31.46
N TYR A 67 7.92 -6.24 30.19
CA TYR A 67 9.22 -6.73 29.73
C TYR A 67 9.99 -5.67 28.95
N PHE A 68 9.32 -5.03 27.96
CA PHE A 68 9.90 -3.99 27.16
C PHE A 68 8.96 -2.79 27.07
N ARG A 69 9.52 -1.59 27.00
CA ARG A 69 8.75 -0.37 26.70
C ARG A 69 8.37 -0.36 25.23
N ASN A 70 7.08 -0.45 24.96
CA ASN A 70 6.58 -0.51 23.59
C ASN A 70 6.75 0.83 22.87
N VAL A 71 7.71 0.89 21.98
CA VAL A 71 7.98 2.07 21.11
C VAL A 71 7.45 1.85 19.69
N THR A 72 6.87 0.68 19.44
CA THR A 72 6.31 0.32 18.13
C THR A 72 4.85 -0.08 18.24
N GLU A 73 4.15 -0.01 17.12
CA GLU A 73 2.82 -0.57 16.93
C GLU A 73 2.74 -1.17 15.53
N LEU A 74 1.98 -2.24 15.36
CA LEU A 74 1.92 -2.99 14.10
C LEU A 74 0.67 -2.60 13.31
N LEU A 75 0.85 -2.38 12.02
CA LEU A 75 -0.20 -2.31 11.01
C LEU A 75 -0.10 -3.58 10.16
N LEU A 76 -0.89 -4.59 10.47
CA LEU A 76 -0.89 -5.85 9.74
C LEU A 76 -1.45 -5.64 8.34
N PHE A 77 -0.79 -6.21 7.35
CA PHE A 77 -1.20 -6.17 5.96
C PHE A 77 -1.74 -7.52 5.50
N GLY A 78 -2.97 -7.53 5.05
CA GLY A 78 -3.65 -8.71 4.54
C GLY A 78 -4.20 -8.54 3.13
N VAL A 79 -4.32 -9.65 2.44
CA VAL A 79 -4.83 -9.70 1.08
C VAL A 79 -6.00 -10.68 0.99
N ARG A 80 -7.08 -10.24 0.36
CA ARG A 80 -8.20 -11.07 -0.09
C ARG A 80 -8.14 -11.15 -1.62
N GLY A 81 -8.31 -12.34 -2.15
CA GLY A 81 -8.17 -12.60 -3.60
C GLY A 81 -6.73 -12.47 -4.09
N SER A 82 -6.54 -11.88 -5.26
CA SER A 82 -5.24 -11.84 -5.97
C SER A 82 -4.67 -10.42 -6.16
N MET A 83 -5.20 -9.43 -5.43
CA MET A 83 -4.74 -8.05 -5.54
C MET A 83 -3.27 -7.90 -5.13
N ARG A 84 -2.50 -7.19 -5.95
CA ARG A 84 -1.13 -6.76 -5.63
C ARG A 84 -1.11 -5.28 -5.29
N THR A 85 -0.13 -4.87 -4.49
CA THR A 85 0.12 -3.44 -4.26
C THR A 85 0.38 -2.71 -5.57
N LEU A 86 -0.03 -1.45 -5.65
CA LEU A 86 0.20 -0.59 -6.80
C LEU A 86 1.71 -0.48 -7.09
N ALA A 87 2.06 -0.32 -8.35
CA ALA A 87 3.43 -0.41 -8.80
C ALA A 87 4.40 0.55 -8.11
N PRO A 88 4.10 1.84 -7.91
CA PRO A 88 5.01 2.77 -7.25
C PRO A 88 5.38 2.35 -5.83
N ALA A 89 4.44 1.74 -5.12
CA ALA A 89 4.61 1.37 -3.71
C ALA A 89 5.27 0.01 -3.47
N ARG A 90 5.69 -0.71 -4.50
CA ARG A 90 6.39 -2.00 -4.32
C ARG A 90 7.79 -1.88 -3.75
N SER A 91 8.38 -0.69 -3.84
CA SER A 91 9.63 -0.34 -3.16
C SER A 91 9.41 0.34 -1.82
N GLN A 92 8.14 0.49 -1.38
CA GLN A 92 7.80 1.12 -0.12
C GLN A 92 8.34 0.28 1.04
N VAL A 93 9.14 0.89 1.90
CA VAL A 93 9.60 0.25 3.13
C VAL A 93 8.43 0.10 4.10
N ASN A 94 8.42 -0.98 4.85
CA ASN A 94 7.35 -1.31 5.78
C ASN A 94 7.52 -0.65 7.16
N MET A 95 7.86 0.63 7.17
CA MET A 95 8.04 1.39 8.41
C MET A 95 7.51 2.81 8.26
N ILE A 96 6.83 3.28 9.31
CA ILE A 96 6.44 4.68 9.51
C ILE A 96 7.13 5.17 10.76
N GLU A 97 7.91 6.24 10.65
CA GLU A 97 8.58 6.86 11.78
C GLU A 97 8.01 8.25 12.03
N THR A 98 7.31 8.42 13.16
CA THR A 98 6.74 9.72 13.53
C THR A 98 6.48 9.79 15.01
N ARG A 99 6.18 11.00 15.49
CA ARG A 99 5.81 11.23 16.89
C ARG A 99 4.41 10.67 17.17
N LYS A 100 4.18 10.27 18.41
CA LYS A 100 2.83 10.01 18.89
C LYS A 100 1.92 11.21 18.65
N ARG A 101 0.70 10.91 18.35
CA ARG A 101 -0.43 11.84 18.35
C ARG A 101 -1.10 11.81 19.74
N GLU A 102 -2.28 12.34 19.86
CA GLU A 102 -3.16 12.17 20.99
C GLU A 102 -3.44 10.69 21.28
N HIS A 103 -4.03 10.39 22.43
CA HIS A 103 -4.27 9.00 22.84
C HIS A 103 -5.05 8.21 21.78
N SER A 104 -4.56 7.02 21.46
CA SER A 104 -5.10 6.09 20.45
C SER A 104 -5.11 6.55 19.00
N ARG A 105 -4.80 7.81 18.69
CA ARG A 105 -4.71 8.28 17.31
C ARG A 105 -3.50 7.65 16.62
N LYS A 106 -3.75 7.11 15.43
CA LYS A 106 -2.72 6.56 14.54
C LYS A 106 -2.05 7.67 13.73
N PRO A 107 -0.87 7.42 13.16
CA PRO A 107 -0.18 8.44 12.37
C PRO A 107 -0.96 8.74 11.08
N ASP A 108 -1.14 10.03 10.77
CA ASP A 108 -1.89 10.45 9.57
C ASP A 108 -1.17 10.01 8.28
N GLU A 109 0.12 9.80 8.34
CA GLU A 109 0.96 9.28 7.27
C GLU A 109 0.51 7.88 6.78
N GLN A 110 -0.31 7.16 7.56
CA GLN A 110 -0.90 5.89 7.14
C GLN A 110 -1.78 6.03 5.90
N TYR A 111 -2.53 7.13 5.78
CA TYR A 111 -3.47 7.32 4.67
C TYR A 111 -2.71 7.41 3.34
N GLU A 112 -1.71 8.29 3.27
CA GLU A 112 -0.84 8.40 2.11
C GLU A 112 -0.14 7.07 1.80
N PHE A 113 0.37 6.39 2.82
CA PHE A 113 0.98 5.06 2.68
C PHE A 113 0.01 4.06 2.04
N ILE A 114 -1.23 4.00 2.53
CA ILE A 114 -2.27 3.06 2.06
C ILE A 114 -2.71 3.41 0.63
N GLU A 115 -2.99 4.68 0.36
CA GLU A 115 -3.45 5.16 -0.95
C GLU A 115 -2.42 4.92 -2.05
N ARG A 116 -1.14 4.99 -1.71
CA ARG A 116 -0.04 4.66 -2.64
C ARG A 116 0.09 3.15 -2.90
N CYS A 117 -0.26 2.33 -1.92
CA CYS A 117 -0.13 0.88 -2.00
C CYS A 117 -1.36 0.19 -2.58
N SER A 118 -2.54 0.78 -2.44
CA SER A 118 -3.82 0.12 -2.72
C SER A 118 -4.73 1.02 -3.53
N PRO A 119 -5.46 0.48 -4.51
CA PRO A 119 -6.49 1.26 -5.18
C PRO A 119 -7.70 1.44 -4.27
N GLY A 120 -8.40 2.59 -4.40
CA GLY A 120 -9.70 2.79 -3.76
C GLY A 120 -10.82 1.91 -4.36
N PRO A 121 -12.04 2.03 -3.84
CA PRO A 121 -12.44 2.90 -2.74
C PRO A 121 -11.92 2.43 -1.38
N TYR A 122 -11.86 3.34 -0.41
CA TYR A 122 -11.31 3.09 0.92
C TYR A 122 -12.42 3.12 1.99
N LEU A 123 -12.34 2.20 2.95
CA LEU A 123 -13.18 2.16 4.15
C LEU A 123 -12.29 2.13 5.39
N GLU A 124 -12.48 3.09 6.29
CA GLU A 124 -11.92 3.06 7.63
C GLU A 124 -12.98 2.64 8.62
N MET A 125 -12.71 1.53 9.31
CA MET A 125 -13.55 1.05 10.41
C MET A 125 -12.99 1.52 11.74
N PHE A 126 -13.88 1.84 12.69
CA PHE A 126 -13.53 2.44 13.98
C PHE A 126 -12.84 3.81 13.85
N ALA A 127 -13.19 4.53 12.79
CA ALA A 127 -12.67 5.86 12.52
C ALA A 127 -13.00 6.82 13.69
N ARG A 128 -12.05 7.68 14.00
CA ARG A 128 -12.23 8.75 14.99
C ARG A 128 -12.45 10.12 14.35
N TYR A 129 -11.94 10.27 13.13
CA TYR A 129 -12.02 11.50 12.38
C TYR A 129 -12.41 11.21 10.94
N PRO A 130 -13.14 12.11 10.28
CA PRO A 130 -13.41 11.98 8.86
C PRO A 130 -12.10 12.14 8.08
N GLN A 131 -11.93 11.33 7.04
CA GLN A 131 -10.81 11.40 6.12
C GLN A 131 -11.33 11.66 4.70
N PRO A 132 -10.83 12.69 3.99
CA PRO A 132 -11.22 12.95 2.61
C PRO A 132 -11.03 11.71 1.71
N ASN A 133 -12.02 11.46 0.86
CA ASN A 133 -12.05 10.31 -0.08
C ASN A 133 -12.14 8.92 0.59
N TRP A 134 -12.40 8.86 1.90
CA TRP A 134 -12.62 7.62 2.64
C TRP A 134 -14.05 7.53 3.15
N VAL A 135 -14.62 6.34 3.11
CA VAL A 135 -15.83 6.03 3.88
C VAL A 135 -15.37 5.73 5.31
N CYS A 136 -15.81 6.56 6.26
CA CYS A 136 -15.44 6.41 7.66
C CYS A 136 -16.62 5.87 8.47
N TRP A 137 -16.40 4.74 9.14
CA TRP A 137 -17.36 4.14 10.07
C TRP A 137 -16.75 4.07 11.48
N GLY A 138 -17.36 4.77 12.42
CA GLY A 138 -16.91 4.84 13.80
C GLY A 138 -17.80 5.74 14.65
N ALA A 139 -17.87 5.46 15.95
CA ALA A 139 -18.73 6.23 16.85
C ALA A 139 -18.30 7.69 17.05
N GLU A 140 -17.03 7.99 16.78
CA GLU A 140 -16.44 9.34 16.94
C GLU A 140 -16.27 10.07 15.59
N ALA A 141 -16.54 9.43 14.46
CA ALA A 141 -16.30 9.98 13.12
C ALA A 141 -17.47 10.82 12.58
N ALA A 142 -17.90 11.82 13.34
CA ALA A 142 -18.85 12.80 12.84
C ALA A 142 -18.15 13.76 11.85
N SER A 143 -18.89 14.29 10.87
CA SER A 143 -18.35 15.11 9.78
C SER A 143 -17.70 16.43 10.22
N ASP A 144 -18.04 16.91 11.40
CA ASP A 144 -17.55 18.15 12.01
C ASP A 144 -16.39 17.94 12.99
N VAL A 145 -16.04 16.69 13.29
CA VAL A 145 -14.96 16.39 14.24
C VAL A 145 -13.61 16.60 13.59
N GLN A 146 -12.79 17.41 14.21
CA GLN A 146 -11.43 17.70 13.79
C GLN A 146 -10.40 17.05 14.73
N PRO A 147 -9.27 16.56 14.20
CA PRO A 147 -8.19 16.06 15.02
C PRO A 147 -7.64 17.13 15.97
N ARG A 148 -7.45 16.76 17.23
CA ARG A 148 -6.78 17.61 18.22
C ARG A 148 -5.27 17.42 18.13
N GLY A 149 -4.52 18.49 18.35
CA GLY A 149 -3.07 18.45 18.40
C GLY A 149 -2.39 18.70 17.05
N HIS A 150 -1.06 18.63 17.04
CA HIS A 150 -0.24 18.95 15.89
C HIS A 150 0.01 17.73 15.01
N GLN A 151 0.00 17.93 13.70
CA GLN A 151 0.62 16.97 12.78
C GLN A 151 2.15 17.11 12.90
N TYR A 152 2.84 15.97 12.94
CA TYR A 152 4.29 15.92 12.97
C TYR A 152 4.81 15.25 11.70
N LYS A 153 5.85 15.85 11.11
CA LYS A 153 6.57 15.18 10.02
C LYS A 153 7.27 13.92 10.54
N GLY A 154 7.38 12.91 9.71
CA GLY A 154 8.20 11.73 9.97
C GLY A 154 9.67 12.13 10.17
N TYR A 155 10.42 11.30 10.89
CA TYR A 155 11.85 11.56 11.17
C TYR A 155 12.77 10.93 10.11
N SER A 156 12.32 10.01 9.34
CA SER A 156 13.06 9.41 8.22
C SER A 156 12.91 10.22 6.92
N GLY A 157 13.43 11.44 6.93
CA GLY A 157 13.61 12.20 5.70
C GLY A 157 12.35 12.85 5.07
N GLY A 158 11.26 12.96 5.83
CA GLY A 158 9.99 13.48 5.30
C GLY A 158 9.11 12.37 4.68
N PRO A 159 8.01 12.72 4.00
CA PRO A 159 7.30 11.74 3.18
C PRO A 159 8.36 11.10 2.30
N ILE A 160 8.41 9.76 2.30
CA ILE A 160 9.34 9.05 1.42
C ILE A 160 9.04 9.59 0.03
N ALA A 161 9.87 10.56 -0.41
CA ALA A 161 9.77 11.02 -1.78
C ALA A 161 9.94 9.76 -2.61
N ILE A 162 8.87 9.35 -3.28
CA ILE A 162 9.07 8.40 -4.37
C ILE A 162 10.03 9.16 -5.26
N PRO A 163 11.26 8.67 -5.48
CA PRO A 163 12.09 9.25 -6.51
C PRO A 163 11.18 9.37 -7.72
N GLU A 164 11.14 10.54 -8.38
CA GLU A 164 10.46 10.65 -9.67
C GLU A 164 10.85 9.40 -10.42
N LEU A 165 9.85 8.58 -10.69
CA LEU A 165 10.14 7.22 -11.14
C LEU A 165 10.92 7.38 -12.43
N PRO A 166 12.16 6.87 -12.52
CA PRO A 166 12.92 6.93 -13.75
C PRO A 166 12.03 6.40 -14.88
N ALA A 167 12.34 6.72 -16.13
CA ALA A 167 11.59 6.34 -17.34
C ALA A 167 11.12 4.87 -17.40
N HIS A 168 11.45 4.08 -16.41
CA HIS A 168 11.14 2.68 -16.17
C HIS A 168 9.98 2.41 -15.19
N ALA A 169 9.31 3.45 -14.69
CA ALA A 169 8.15 3.27 -13.82
C ALA A 169 6.99 2.59 -14.54
N ARG A 170 6.26 1.76 -13.82
CA ARG A 170 5.11 1.05 -14.41
C ARG A 170 4.07 2.05 -14.91
N LEU A 171 3.71 1.89 -16.14
CA LEU A 171 2.54 2.49 -16.77
C LEU A 171 1.26 1.98 -16.10
N SER A 172 0.22 2.80 -16.03
CA SER A 172 -1.14 2.29 -15.77
C SER A 172 -1.49 1.22 -16.82
N TYR A 173 -2.45 0.36 -16.51
CA TYR A 173 -2.87 -0.67 -17.47
C TYR A 173 -3.25 -0.05 -18.82
N GLU A 174 -4.05 1.02 -18.82
CA GLU A 174 -4.46 1.75 -20.03
C GLU A 174 -3.26 2.27 -20.81
N LYS A 175 -2.31 2.95 -20.14
CA LYS A 175 -1.08 3.45 -20.80
C LYS A 175 -0.14 2.33 -21.24
N ALA A 176 -0.15 1.18 -20.56
CA ALA A 176 0.65 0.04 -20.97
C ALA A 176 0.09 -0.63 -22.22
N ASP A 177 -1.23 -0.71 -22.32
CA ASP A 177 -1.92 -1.25 -23.48
C ASP A 177 -1.77 -0.30 -24.68
N GLU A 178 -1.97 1.00 -24.47
CA GLU A 178 -1.79 2.03 -25.51
C GLU A 178 -0.37 2.04 -26.08
N LEU A 179 0.63 2.00 -25.22
CA LEU A 179 2.03 1.89 -25.63
C LEU A 179 2.34 0.53 -26.24
N GLY A 180 1.74 -0.55 -25.73
CA GLY A 180 1.85 -1.89 -26.28
C GLY A 180 1.37 -1.94 -27.74
N GLU A 181 0.22 -1.35 -28.05
CA GLU A 181 -0.31 -1.27 -29.42
C GLU A 181 0.58 -0.40 -30.34
N GLN A 182 1.11 0.72 -29.86
CA GLN A 182 2.05 1.53 -30.63
C GLN A 182 3.35 0.76 -30.96
N LEU A 183 3.89 0.03 -29.98
CA LEU A 183 5.08 -0.80 -30.17
C LEU A 183 4.82 -1.97 -31.12
N LYS A 184 3.61 -2.56 -31.05
CA LYS A 184 3.18 -3.63 -31.94
C LYS A 184 3.18 -3.19 -33.40
N LEU A 185 2.61 -2.04 -33.70
CA LEU A 185 2.62 -1.48 -35.06
C LEU A 185 4.04 -1.37 -35.63
N LYS A 186 4.99 -0.84 -34.82
CA LYS A 186 6.39 -0.72 -35.22
C LYS A 186 7.07 -2.09 -35.36
N TYR A 187 6.76 -3.02 -34.46
CA TYR A 187 7.31 -4.38 -34.49
C TYR A 187 6.84 -5.15 -35.73
N GLU A 188 5.56 -5.05 -36.05
CA GLU A 188 4.97 -5.66 -37.26
C GLU A 188 5.47 -4.99 -38.54
N ALA A 189 5.80 -3.70 -38.50
CA ALA A 189 6.48 -2.97 -39.59
C ALA A 189 7.95 -3.35 -39.76
N GLY A 190 8.51 -4.23 -38.91
CA GLY A 190 9.86 -4.76 -39.10
C GLY A 190 10.88 -4.39 -38.02
N SER A 191 10.58 -3.46 -37.09
CA SER A 191 11.49 -3.11 -35.99
C SER A 191 11.79 -4.33 -35.11
N SER A 192 13.01 -4.44 -34.61
CA SER A 192 13.35 -5.47 -33.62
C SER A 192 13.00 -5.03 -32.21
N ILE A 193 12.86 -5.99 -31.29
CA ILE A 193 12.66 -5.67 -29.85
C ILE A 193 13.81 -4.82 -29.29
N ARG A 194 15.02 -4.98 -29.85
CA ARG A 194 16.19 -4.20 -29.44
C ARG A 194 16.08 -2.75 -29.91
N ASP A 195 15.66 -2.51 -31.14
CA ASP A 195 15.45 -1.17 -31.69
C ASP A 195 14.35 -0.43 -30.91
N LEU A 196 13.26 -1.13 -30.59
CA LEU A 196 12.17 -0.59 -29.77
C LEU A 196 12.61 -0.30 -28.33
N ALA A 197 13.50 -1.10 -27.79
CA ALA A 197 14.05 -0.88 -26.44
C ALA A 197 14.97 0.35 -26.41
N GLU A 198 15.76 0.55 -27.46
CA GLU A 198 16.63 1.71 -27.63
C GLU A 198 15.81 2.99 -27.84
N GLU A 199 14.82 2.96 -28.71
CA GLU A 199 13.92 4.08 -28.98
C GLU A 199 13.13 4.54 -27.74
N THR A 200 12.63 3.58 -26.95
CA THR A 200 11.81 3.88 -25.78
C THR A 200 12.61 4.06 -24.49
N GLN A 201 13.92 3.83 -24.51
CA GLN A 201 14.79 3.76 -23.36
C GLN A 201 14.31 2.71 -22.31
N TYR A 202 13.54 1.71 -22.76
CA TYR A 202 13.08 0.62 -21.91
C TYR A 202 13.99 -0.60 -22.02
N SER A 203 14.00 -1.43 -20.98
CA SER A 203 14.69 -2.72 -21.07
C SER A 203 14.01 -3.64 -22.11
N ILE A 204 14.78 -4.49 -22.76
CA ILE A 204 14.30 -5.53 -23.69
C ILE A 204 13.17 -6.37 -23.06
N ALA A 205 13.31 -6.69 -21.76
CA ALA A 205 12.30 -7.45 -21.02
C ALA A 205 10.99 -6.67 -20.87
N ARG A 206 11.06 -5.34 -20.73
CA ARG A 206 9.87 -4.49 -20.62
C ARG A 206 9.15 -4.37 -21.98
N VAL A 207 9.87 -4.10 -23.06
CA VAL A 207 9.30 -4.04 -24.40
C VAL A 207 8.63 -5.38 -24.75
N ARG A 208 9.30 -6.49 -24.47
CA ARG A 208 8.72 -7.83 -24.68
C ARG A 208 7.42 -8.05 -23.92
N ARG A 209 7.35 -7.57 -22.67
CA ARG A 209 6.15 -7.68 -21.85
C ARG A 209 5.00 -6.82 -22.39
N LEU A 210 5.28 -5.60 -22.84
CA LEU A 210 4.29 -4.71 -23.48
C LEU A 210 3.72 -5.36 -24.74
N LEU A 211 4.58 -5.85 -25.62
CA LEU A 211 4.17 -6.55 -26.84
C LEU A 211 3.32 -7.82 -26.53
N SER A 212 3.72 -8.59 -25.52
CA SER A 212 2.95 -9.77 -25.09
C SER A 212 1.60 -9.40 -24.46
N GLY A 213 1.52 -8.24 -23.78
CA GLY A 213 0.28 -7.74 -23.18
C GLY A 213 -0.81 -7.45 -24.19
N VAL A 214 -0.44 -7.05 -25.39
CA VAL A 214 -1.35 -6.74 -26.52
C VAL A 214 -1.40 -7.87 -27.57
N ASN A 215 -1.11 -9.08 -27.14
CA ASN A 215 -1.19 -10.32 -27.98
C ASN A 215 -0.38 -10.22 -29.31
N THR A 216 0.77 -9.59 -29.28
CA THR A 216 1.66 -9.53 -30.46
C THR A 216 2.30 -10.90 -30.69
N ASN A 217 2.26 -11.39 -31.92
CA ASN A 217 2.96 -12.63 -32.28
C ASN A 217 4.47 -12.37 -32.41
N LEU A 218 5.22 -12.76 -31.37
CA LEU A 218 6.66 -12.51 -31.29
C LEU A 218 7.43 -13.48 -32.20
N ARG A 219 8.34 -12.97 -33.01
CA ARG A 219 9.26 -13.78 -33.83
C ARG A 219 10.09 -14.70 -32.96
N PRO A 220 10.36 -15.94 -33.35
CA PRO A 220 11.16 -16.89 -32.59
C PRO A 220 12.59 -16.36 -32.35
N ARG A 221 13.19 -16.76 -31.21
CA ARG A 221 14.57 -16.40 -30.89
C ARG A 221 15.52 -17.02 -31.95
N GLY A 222 16.29 -16.18 -32.64
CA GLY A 222 17.31 -16.66 -33.58
C GLY A 222 16.86 -16.71 -35.06
N GLY A 223 15.69 -16.17 -35.40
CA GLY A 223 15.35 -15.94 -36.80
C GLY A 223 16.23 -14.87 -37.40
N SER A 224 17.30 -15.26 -38.11
CA SER A 224 17.94 -14.40 -39.11
C SER A 224 16.89 -14.00 -40.15
N ARG A 225 17.07 -12.81 -40.70
CA ARG A 225 16.28 -12.10 -41.70
C ARG A 225 15.68 -12.95 -42.78
#